data_03f6a460862e6bc193880799c1c31fb1
#
_entry.id   03f6a460862e6bc193880799c1c31fb1
#
_cell.length_a   1.000
_cell.length_b   1.000
_cell.length_c   1.000
_cell.angle_alpha   90.00
_cell.angle_beta   90.00
_cell.angle_gamma   90.00
#
_symmetry.space_group_name_H-M   'P 1'
#
loop_
_entity.id
_entity.type
_entity.pdbx_description
1 polymer ?
#
loop_
_entity_poly.entity_id
_entity_poly.type
_entity_poly.pdbx_seq_one_letter_code
_entity_poly.pdbx_strand_id
1 'polypeptide(L)'
;MAKEKFIVLDVEGMSGLMPYNVGYVIADRYGKIYKERSFALPENIYINIVRSANLNQAVEMTAGNVTDILQDFKNPFFKRKYRCVGNEELKKRLIRDIKKYNIKKVYAYNVAFDKASLRNLFGDDFEKLVVEFIDIIPIILRTKLLTKKYCQFCIDNGYVTEKGNIMTKAEIVYRYLFNDLTFIEEHTGLADVKIEYQILLKAFQTHKKIDSTPCIAWKILKEFCRENELTIATV
;
A
#
# COMPACT_ATOMS: atom_id res chain seq x y z
N MET A 1 -22.47 -20.24 -4.71
CA MET A 1 -20.99 -20.35 -4.62
C MET A 1 -20.49 -19.39 -3.54
N ALA A 2 -19.52 -19.82 -2.71
CA ALA A 2 -18.91 -18.95 -1.73
C ALA A 2 -18.15 -17.82 -2.47
N LYS A 3 -18.30 -16.58 -2.00
CA LYS A 3 -17.59 -15.43 -2.58
C LYS A 3 -16.08 -15.58 -2.35
N GLU A 4 -15.28 -15.38 -3.40
CA GLU A 4 -13.83 -15.33 -3.28
C GLU A 4 -13.44 -14.18 -2.33
N LYS A 5 -12.59 -14.52 -1.35
CA LYS A 5 -12.04 -13.56 -0.40
C LYS A 5 -10.56 -13.36 -0.68
N PHE A 6 -10.09 -12.17 -0.44
CA PHE A 6 -8.69 -11.78 -0.58
C PHE A 6 -8.24 -10.93 0.59
N ILE A 7 -6.95 -10.73 0.70
CA ILE A 7 -6.35 -9.75 1.59
C ILE A 7 -5.96 -8.53 0.77
N VAL A 8 -6.21 -7.33 1.31
CA VAL A 8 -5.46 -6.12 0.96
C VAL A 8 -4.56 -5.83 2.14
N LEU A 9 -3.27 -5.59 1.89
CA LEU A 9 -2.23 -5.49 2.91
C LEU A 9 -1.34 -4.31 2.58
N ASP A 10 -0.95 -3.59 3.63
CA ASP A 10 0.07 -2.56 3.59
C ASP A 10 1.06 -2.75 4.74
N VAL A 11 2.31 -2.43 4.47
CA VAL A 11 3.44 -2.63 5.38
C VAL A 11 4.24 -1.36 5.50
N GLU A 12 4.27 -0.81 6.69
CA GLU A 12 5.17 0.28 7.01
C GLU A 12 6.53 -0.26 7.46
N GLY A 13 7.57 0.19 6.81
CA GLY A 13 8.94 -0.23 7.07
C GLY A 13 9.96 0.62 6.35
N MET A 14 11.22 0.48 6.72
CA MET A 14 12.32 1.08 5.97
C MET A 14 12.70 0.12 4.83
N SER A 15 13.02 0.66 3.64
CA SER A 15 13.42 -0.14 2.47
C SER A 15 14.56 -1.12 2.82
N GLY A 16 14.34 -2.41 2.52
CA GLY A 16 15.29 -3.48 2.82
C GLY A 16 15.38 -3.89 4.29
N LEU A 17 14.57 -3.30 5.17
CA LEU A 17 14.56 -3.58 6.61
C LEU A 17 13.27 -4.27 7.05
N MET A 18 13.19 -4.59 8.34
CA MET A 18 12.04 -5.28 8.92
C MET A 18 10.82 -4.34 9.03
N PRO A 19 9.61 -4.83 8.77
CA PRO A 19 8.40 -4.03 8.94
C PRO A 19 8.18 -3.68 10.42
N TYR A 20 7.69 -2.46 10.70
CA TYR A 20 7.34 -2.02 12.04
C TYR A 20 5.82 -1.85 12.26
N ASN A 21 5.08 -1.72 11.18
CA ASN A 21 3.62 -1.72 11.21
C ASN A 21 3.10 -2.57 10.04
N VAL A 22 2.05 -3.36 10.28
CA VAL A 22 1.40 -4.17 9.25
C VAL A 22 -0.09 -4.05 9.42
N GLY A 23 -0.74 -3.54 8.39
CA GLY A 23 -2.19 -3.49 8.27
C GLY A 23 -2.71 -4.48 7.25
N TYR A 24 -3.87 -5.07 7.47
CA TYR A 24 -4.59 -5.76 6.42
C TYR A 24 -6.09 -5.87 6.67
N VAL A 25 -6.84 -5.93 5.58
CA VAL A 25 -8.25 -6.29 5.57
C VAL A 25 -8.46 -7.60 4.82
N ILE A 26 -9.40 -8.42 5.30
CA ILE A 26 -9.92 -9.56 4.56
C ILE A 26 -11.28 -9.16 4.02
N ALA A 27 -11.39 -9.14 2.70
CA ALA A 27 -12.55 -8.58 2.03
C ALA A 27 -12.96 -9.41 0.80
N ASP A 28 -14.07 -9.03 0.17
CA ASP A 28 -14.47 -9.51 -1.14
C ASP A 28 -14.60 -8.35 -2.14
N ARG A 29 -14.73 -8.68 -3.41
CA ARG A 29 -14.87 -7.70 -4.50
C ARG A 29 -16.18 -6.88 -4.48
N TYR A 30 -17.10 -7.20 -3.57
CA TYR A 30 -18.42 -6.56 -3.47
C TYR A 30 -18.51 -5.54 -2.32
N GLY A 31 -17.38 -5.24 -1.68
CA GLY A 31 -17.29 -4.24 -0.61
C GLY A 31 -17.46 -4.79 0.80
N LYS A 32 -17.62 -6.10 0.97
CA LYS A 32 -17.76 -6.68 2.31
C LYS A 32 -16.39 -6.92 2.93
N ILE A 33 -16.16 -6.32 4.09
CA ILE A 33 -15.00 -6.59 4.96
C ILE A 33 -15.39 -7.67 5.96
N TYR A 34 -14.62 -8.73 6.05
CA TYR A 34 -14.78 -9.85 6.97
C TYR A 34 -13.89 -9.71 8.19
N LYS A 35 -12.76 -9.02 8.05
CA LYS A 35 -11.80 -8.80 9.12
C LYS A 35 -10.89 -7.62 8.83
N GLU A 36 -10.53 -6.91 9.89
CA GLU A 36 -9.51 -5.86 9.89
C GLU A 36 -8.42 -6.22 10.91
N ARG A 37 -7.19 -5.87 10.59
CA ARG A 37 -6.01 -6.08 11.43
C ARG A 37 -5.08 -4.89 11.35
N SER A 38 -4.57 -4.49 12.51
CA SER A 38 -3.49 -3.52 12.62
C SER A 38 -2.51 -4.01 13.68
N PHE A 39 -1.26 -4.20 13.29
CA PHE A 39 -0.20 -4.68 14.16
C PHE A 39 0.96 -3.70 14.17
N ALA A 40 1.45 -3.42 15.37
CA ALA A 40 2.73 -2.75 15.56
C ALA A 40 3.77 -3.76 16.06
N LEU A 41 4.98 -3.64 15.55
CA LEU A 41 6.12 -4.50 15.80
C LEU A 41 7.27 -3.68 16.46
N PRO A 42 7.17 -3.37 17.75
CA PRO A 42 8.11 -2.48 18.43
C PRO A 42 9.58 -2.93 18.34
N GLU A 43 9.79 -4.26 18.38
CA GLU A 43 11.14 -4.84 18.26
C GLU A 43 11.82 -4.49 16.93
N ASN A 44 11.04 -4.40 15.85
CA ASN A 44 11.58 -4.10 14.52
C ASN A 44 11.98 -2.64 14.35
N ILE A 45 11.35 -1.73 15.09
CA ILE A 45 11.78 -0.32 15.11
C ILE A 45 13.19 -0.22 15.65
N TYR A 46 13.48 -0.89 16.76
CA TYR A 46 14.82 -0.92 17.32
C TYR A 46 15.84 -1.56 16.38
N ILE A 47 15.49 -2.69 15.76
CA ILE A 47 16.33 -3.37 14.77
C ILE A 47 16.64 -2.46 13.58
N ASN A 48 15.65 -1.75 13.08
CA ASN A 48 15.81 -0.81 11.97
C ASN A 48 16.74 0.35 12.33
N ILE A 49 16.61 0.90 13.54
CA ILE A 49 17.48 1.99 14.04
C ILE A 49 18.93 1.49 14.18
N VAL A 50 19.14 0.31 14.75
CA VAL A 50 20.51 -0.24 14.97
C VAL A 50 21.17 -0.66 13.66
N ARG A 51 20.41 -1.23 12.71
CA ARG A 51 20.96 -1.68 11.41
C ARG A 51 21.21 -0.56 10.42
N SER A 52 20.51 0.55 10.55
CA SER A 52 20.86 1.77 9.82
C SER A 52 22.15 2.35 10.41
N ALA A 53 23.29 1.75 10.02
CA ALA A 53 24.63 2.05 10.55
C ALA A 53 25.11 3.50 10.31
N ASN A 54 24.30 4.34 9.67
CA ASN A 54 24.39 5.79 9.61
C ASN A 54 23.16 6.37 10.28
N LEU A 55 23.24 6.58 11.59
CA LEU A 55 22.18 7.20 12.39
C LEU A 55 21.68 8.51 11.75
N ASN A 56 22.58 9.27 11.10
CA ASN A 56 22.24 10.51 10.40
C ASN A 56 21.41 10.27 9.13
N GLN A 57 21.72 9.23 8.32
CA GLN A 57 20.89 8.89 7.15
C GLN A 57 19.53 8.31 7.54
N ALA A 58 19.48 7.52 8.61
CA ALA A 58 18.21 7.02 9.13
C ALA A 58 17.35 8.16 9.70
N VAL A 59 17.96 9.12 10.37
CA VAL A 59 17.30 10.32 10.91
C VAL A 59 16.84 11.25 9.78
N GLU A 60 17.63 11.46 8.73
CA GLU A 60 17.25 12.31 7.60
C GLU A 60 16.16 11.69 6.72
N MET A 61 16.20 10.37 6.46
CA MET A 61 15.18 9.66 5.68
C MET A 61 13.89 9.41 6.45
N THR A 62 13.93 9.50 7.79
CA THR A 62 12.81 9.10 8.68
C THR A 62 12.44 10.17 9.69
N ALA A 63 13.09 11.33 9.65
CA ALA A 63 12.93 12.38 10.67
C ALA A 63 11.45 12.81 10.88
N GLY A 64 10.62 12.80 9.84
CA GLY A 64 9.17 12.96 9.99
C GLY A 64 8.51 11.71 10.60
N ASN A 65 8.65 10.57 9.97
CA ASN A 65 7.86 9.37 10.30
C ASN A 65 8.32 8.62 11.55
N VAL A 66 9.64 8.53 11.83
CA VAL A 66 10.12 7.80 13.03
C VAL A 66 9.89 8.61 14.30
N THR A 67 10.01 9.93 14.24
CA THR A 67 9.71 10.80 15.38
C THR A 67 8.21 10.71 15.72
N ASP A 68 7.37 10.72 14.71
CA ASP A 68 5.92 10.58 14.86
C ASP A 68 5.54 9.19 15.35
N ILE A 69 6.16 8.14 14.80
CA ILE A 69 5.96 6.75 15.25
C ILE A 69 6.46 6.57 16.69
N LEU A 70 7.63 7.10 17.06
CA LEU A 70 8.13 7.03 18.45
C LEU A 70 7.29 7.86 19.41
N GLN A 71 6.76 9.00 18.98
CA GLN A 71 5.80 9.78 19.75
C GLN A 71 4.48 9.02 19.87
N ASP A 72 4.01 8.39 18.81
CA ASP A 72 2.83 7.52 18.81
C ASP A 72 3.01 6.33 19.74
N PHE A 73 4.19 5.68 19.78
CA PHE A 73 4.46 4.60 20.74
C PHE A 73 4.44 5.05 22.20
N LYS A 74 4.79 6.29 22.48
CA LYS A 74 4.67 6.88 23.82
C LYS A 74 3.23 7.27 24.16
N ASN A 75 2.37 7.43 23.15
CA ASN A 75 0.99 7.84 23.33
C ASN A 75 0.13 6.65 23.80
N PRO A 76 -0.59 6.76 24.94
CA PRO A 76 -1.50 5.70 25.39
C PRO A 76 -2.60 5.34 24.39
N PHE A 77 -2.98 6.27 23.49
CA PHE A 77 -3.94 6.01 22.42
C PHE A 77 -3.37 5.10 21.34
N PHE A 78 -2.07 5.06 21.11
CA PHE A 78 -1.42 4.16 20.16
C PHE A 78 -1.73 2.69 20.49
N LYS A 79 -1.60 2.29 21.75
CA LYS A 79 -1.92 0.93 22.22
C LYS A 79 -3.39 0.53 22.02
N ARG A 80 -4.30 1.50 21.84
CA ARG A 80 -5.71 1.25 21.51
C ARG A 80 -5.93 1.11 20.01
N LYS A 81 -5.16 1.85 19.20
CA LYS A 81 -5.23 1.85 17.73
C LYS A 81 -4.53 0.62 17.12
N TYR A 82 -3.45 0.14 17.75
CA TYR A 82 -2.62 -0.95 17.24
C TYR A 82 -2.49 -2.07 18.27
N ARG A 83 -2.46 -3.29 17.77
CA ARG A 83 -2.09 -4.44 18.58
C ARG A 83 -0.57 -4.64 18.50
N CYS A 84 0.13 -4.33 19.57
CA CYS A 84 1.56 -4.65 19.69
C CYS A 84 1.75 -6.16 19.77
N VAL A 85 2.57 -6.73 18.90
CA VAL A 85 2.90 -8.15 18.84
C VAL A 85 4.37 -8.34 18.46
N GLY A 86 4.94 -9.50 18.80
CA GLY A 86 6.23 -9.92 18.25
C GLY A 86 6.08 -10.52 16.85
N ASN A 87 7.20 -10.65 16.14
CA ASN A 87 7.27 -11.17 14.77
C ASN A 87 6.58 -12.54 14.63
N GLU A 88 6.86 -13.45 15.53
CA GLU A 88 6.29 -14.81 15.51
C GLU A 88 4.78 -14.83 15.70
N GLU A 89 4.25 -13.94 16.52
CA GLU A 89 2.80 -13.84 16.71
C GLU A 89 2.10 -13.27 15.47
N LEU A 90 2.70 -12.27 14.79
CA LEU A 90 2.19 -11.77 13.52
C LEU A 90 2.17 -12.86 12.45
N LYS A 91 3.28 -13.60 12.29
CA LYS A 91 3.37 -14.73 11.35
C LYS A 91 2.24 -15.75 11.58
N LYS A 92 2.10 -16.21 12.81
CA LYS A 92 1.05 -17.18 13.19
C LYS A 92 -0.35 -16.64 12.88
N ARG A 93 -0.59 -15.36 13.12
CA ARG A 93 -1.91 -14.75 12.86
C ARG A 93 -2.21 -14.63 11.38
N LEU A 94 -1.25 -14.16 10.57
CA LEU A 94 -1.42 -14.02 9.13
C LEU A 94 -1.66 -15.40 8.48
N ILE A 95 -0.83 -16.40 8.80
CA ILE A 95 -0.99 -17.77 8.30
C ILE A 95 -2.36 -18.34 8.68
N ARG A 96 -2.76 -18.15 9.94
CA ARG A 96 -4.07 -18.62 10.42
C ARG A 96 -5.22 -17.98 9.67
N ASP A 97 -5.16 -16.66 9.45
CA ASP A 97 -6.22 -15.92 8.79
C ASP A 97 -6.26 -16.29 7.28
N ILE A 98 -5.12 -16.48 6.61
CA ILE A 98 -5.03 -17.01 5.24
C ILE A 98 -5.73 -18.37 5.15
N LYS A 99 -5.42 -19.31 6.04
CA LYS A 99 -6.03 -20.65 6.05
C LYS A 99 -7.53 -20.59 6.36
N LYS A 100 -7.91 -19.86 7.43
CA LYS A 100 -9.31 -19.76 7.87
C LYS A 100 -10.25 -19.20 6.82
N TYR A 101 -9.80 -18.21 6.06
CA TYR A 101 -10.61 -17.54 5.03
C TYR A 101 -10.37 -18.09 3.62
N ASN A 102 -9.51 -19.11 3.48
CA ASN A 102 -9.11 -19.70 2.20
C ASN A 102 -8.60 -18.65 1.20
N ILE A 103 -7.71 -17.77 1.67
CA ILE A 103 -7.13 -16.70 0.87
C ILE A 103 -6.16 -17.28 -0.15
N LYS A 104 -6.27 -16.82 -1.39
CA LYS A 104 -5.37 -17.14 -2.50
C LYS A 104 -4.63 -15.93 -3.04
N LYS A 105 -5.15 -14.73 -2.80
CA LYS A 105 -4.64 -13.48 -3.34
C LYS A 105 -4.42 -12.45 -2.23
N VAL A 106 -3.28 -11.80 -2.28
CA VAL A 106 -2.92 -10.64 -1.46
C VAL A 106 -2.66 -9.49 -2.39
N TYR A 107 -3.42 -8.42 -2.25
CA TYR A 107 -3.27 -7.18 -3.00
C TYR A 107 -2.53 -6.16 -2.13
N ALA A 108 -1.66 -5.35 -2.74
CA ALA A 108 -1.00 -4.21 -2.12
C ALA A 108 -0.73 -3.12 -3.17
N TYR A 109 -0.61 -1.90 -2.74
CA TYR A 109 -0.25 -0.78 -3.60
C TYR A 109 1.28 -0.69 -3.70
N ASN A 110 1.85 -0.91 -4.90
CA ASN A 110 3.30 -1.11 -5.06
C ASN A 110 3.81 -2.36 -4.31
N VAL A 111 3.17 -3.48 -4.56
CA VAL A 111 3.33 -4.78 -3.87
C VAL A 111 4.78 -5.26 -3.67
N ALA A 112 5.73 -4.74 -4.46
CA ALA A 112 7.13 -5.17 -4.38
C ALA A 112 7.75 -4.87 -3.01
N PHE A 113 7.41 -3.71 -2.43
CA PHE A 113 7.89 -3.30 -1.11
C PHE A 113 7.30 -4.19 -0.01
N ASP A 114 5.98 -4.36 0.00
CA ASP A 114 5.27 -5.18 1.00
C ASP A 114 5.73 -6.63 0.98
N LYS A 115 5.85 -7.19 -0.23
CA LYS A 115 6.33 -8.55 -0.44
C LYS A 115 7.75 -8.74 0.07
N ALA A 116 8.65 -7.77 -0.20
CA ALA A 116 10.04 -7.82 0.28
C ALA A 116 10.09 -7.72 1.82
N SER A 117 9.33 -6.80 2.41
CA SER A 117 9.25 -6.61 3.86
C SER A 117 8.70 -7.86 4.58
N LEU A 118 7.64 -8.47 4.02
CA LEU A 118 7.13 -9.74 4.55
C LEU A 118 8.12 -10.89 4.38
N ARG A 119 8.87 -10.93 3.26
CA ARG A 119 9.91 -11.95 3.05
C ARG A 119 11.01 -11.80 4.11
N ASN A 120 11.44 -10.59 4.41
CA ASN A 120 12.40 -10.35 5.49
C ASN A 120 11.86 -10.80 6.86
N LEU A 121 10.57 -10.52 7.12
CA LEU A 121 9.92 -10.94 8.37
C LEU A 121 9.80 -12.46 8.50
N PHE A 122 9.36 -13.13 7.44
CA PHE A 122 9.06 -14.56 7.45
C PHE A 122 10.30 -15.43 7.26
N GLY A 123 11.35 -14.94 6.57
CA GLY A 123 12.49 -15.75 6.18
C GLY A 123 12.05 -16.96 5.33
N ASP A 124 12.57 -18.14 5.65
CA ASP A 124 12.25 -19.41 4.95
C ASP A 124 10.77 -19.80 5.02
N ASP A 125 10.04 -19.25 6.01
CA ASP A 125 8.61 -19.51 6.16
C ASP A 125 7.74 -18.72 5.17
N PHE A 126 8.32 -17.77 4.39
CA PHE A 126 7.56 -16.95 3.46
C PHE A 126 6.81 -17.80 2.41
N GLU A 127 7.44 -18.82 1.88
CA GLU A 127 6.84 -19.71 0.86
C GLU A 127 5.66 -20.53 1.42
N LYS A 128 5.53 -20.65 2.74
CA LYS A 128 4.39 -21.31 3.41
C LYS A 128 3.09 -20.51 3.30
N LEU A 129 3.14 -19.24 2.90
CA LEU A 129 1.94 -18.41 2.71
C LEU A 129 1.05 -18.94 1.58
N VAL A 130 1.63 -19.52 0.53
CA VAL A 130 0.93 -20.12 -0.62
C VAL A 130 -0.14 -19.17 -1.18
N VAL A 131 0.20 -17.90 -1.37
CA VAL A 131 -0.67 -16.85 -1.91
C VAL A 131 0.00 -16.16 -3.09
N GLU A 132 -0.82 -15.67 -4.01
CA GLU A 132 -0.38 -14.79 -5.10
C GLU A 132 -0.37 -13.34 -4.59
N PHE A 133 0.76 -12.64 -4.74
CA PHE A 133 0.87 -11.21 -4.47
C PHE A 133 0.60 -10.42 -5.74
N ILE A 134 -0.34 -9.47 -5.68
CA ILE A 134 -0.85 -8.74 -6.85
C ILE A 134 -0.75 -7.23 -6.58
N ASP A 135 -0.14 -6.49 -7.51
CA ASP A 135 -0.04 -5.04 -7.45
C ASP A 135 -1.35 -4.38 -7.87
N ILE A 136 -1.83 -3.44 -7.06
CA ILE A 136 -3.03 -2.64 -7.34
C ILE A 136 -2.75 -1.61 -8.46
N ILE A 137 -1.52 -1.09 -8.57
CA ILE A 137 -1.17 -0.05 -9.54
C ILE A 137 -1.50 -0.45 -10.99
N PRO A 138 -1.06 -1.61 -11.53
CA PRO A 138 -1.42 -2.01 -12.88
C PRO A 138 -2.93 -2.12 -13.11
N ILE A 139 -3.66 -2.60 -12.09
CA ILE A 139 -5.10 -2.77 -12.14
C ILE A 139 -5.79 -1.42 -12.29
N ILE A 140 -5.50 -0.50 -11.37
CA ILE A 140 -6.16 0.81 -11.35
C ILE A 140 -5.74 1.66 -12.56
N LEU A 141 -4.49 1.54 -13.00
CA LEU A 141 -3.99 2.19 -14.20
C LEU A 141 -4.88 1.87 -15.40
N ARG A 142 -5.05 0.59 -15.72
CA ARG A 142 -5.80 0.13 -16.90
C ARG A 142 -7.31 0.35 -16.78
N THR A 143 -7.84 0.36 -15.59
CA THR A 143 -9.29 0.46 -15.38
C THR A 143 -9.78 1.89 -15.17
N LYS A 144 -8.95 2.81 -14.67
CA LYS A 144 -9.38 4.15 -14.23
C LYS A 144 -8.46 5.30 -14.62
N LEU A 145 -7.13 5.08 -14.73
CA LEU A 145 -6.19 6.19 -14.84
C LEU A 145 -5.74 6.48 -16.28
N LEU A 146 -5.82 5.53 -17.21
CA LEU A 146 -5.54 5.78 -18.64
C LEU A 146 -6.69 6.55 -19.28
N THR A 147 -6.85 7.81 -18.86
CA THR A 147 -7.87 8.74 -19.34
C THR A 147 -7.31 10.16 -19.40
N LYS A 148 -7.76 10.95 -20.39
CA LYS A 148 -7.44 12.38 -20.44
C LYS A 148 -7.83 13.10 -19.16
N LYS A 149 -8.97 12.71 -18.57
CA LYS A 149 -9.49 13.29 -17.33
C LYS A 149 -8.52 13.13 -16.15
N TYR A 150 -7.92 11.96 -15.96
CA TYR A 150 -6.95 11.75 -14.89
C TYR A 150 -5.66 12.53 -15.14
N CYS A 151 -5.13 12.47 -16.36
CA CYS A 151 -3.91 13.21 -16.69
C CYS A 151 -4.12 14.72 -16.49
N GLN A 152 -5.24 15.28 -16.97
CA GLN A 152 -5.58 16.69 -16.77
C GLN A 152 -5.73 17.04 -15.29
N PHE A 153 -6.45 16.20 -14.53
CA PHE A 153 -6.56 16.35 -13.07
C PHE A 153 -5.17 16.45 -12.40
N CYS A 154 -4.23 15.60 -12.78
CA CYS A 154 -2.87 15.65 -12.23
C CYS A 154 -2.12 16.93 -12.64
N ILE A 155 -2.26 17.35 -13.89
CA ILE A 155 -1.64 18.59 -14.41
C ILE A 155 -2.19 19.80 -13.65
N ASP A 156 -3.51 19.93 -13.57
CA ASP A 156 -4.20 21.08 -12.96
C ASP A 156 -3.90 21.23 -11.46
N ASN A 157 -3.59 20.11 -10.78
CA ASN A 157 -3.33 20.11 -9.33
C ASN A 157 -1.83 19.95 -9.00
N GLY A 158 -0.93 19.99 -9.96
CA GLY A 158 0.51 19.90 -9.72
C GLY A 158 1.00 18.50 -9.33
N TYR A 159 0.21 17.44 -9.61
CA TYR A 159 0.60 16.05 -9.34
C TYR A 159 1.45 15.45 -10.45
N VAL A 160 2.50 16.19 -10.76
CA VAL A 160 3.49 15.86 -11.79
C VAL A 160 4.87 15.95 -11.15
N THR A 161 5.76 15.01 -11.45
CA THR A 161 7.15 15.08 -10.99
C THR A 161 7.95 16.11 -11.77
N GLU A 162 9.10 16.55 -11.25
CA GLU A 162 10.06 17.43 -11.97
C GLU A 162 10.45 16.89 -13.36
N LYS A 163 10.42 15.57 -13.56
CA LYS A 163 10.69 14.91 -14.84
C LYS A 163 9.47 14.83 -15.77
N GLY A 164 8.38 15.50 -15.42
CA GLY A 164 7.14 15.49 -16.20
C GLY A 164 6.38 14.17 -16.18
N ASN A 165 6.50 13.37 -15.11
CA ASN A 165 5.74 12.13 -15.01
C ASN A 165 4.49 12.34 -14.16
N ILE A 166 3.34 11.88 -14.64
CA ILE A 166 2.08 11.85 -13.89
C ILE A 166 2.26 10.93 -12.66
N MET A 167 1.89 11.42 -11.50
CA MET A 167 2.00 10.68 -10.25
C MET A 167 0.84 9.67 -10.11
N THR A 168 1.14 8.51 -9.51
CA THR A 168 0.17 7.45 -9.21
C THR A 168 0.23 7.02 -7.74
N LYS A 169 0.52 7.94 -6.82
CA LYS A 169 0.46 7.67 -5.38
C LYS A 169 -0.97 7.36 -4.97
N ALA A 170 -1.16 6.47 -3.98
CA ALA A 170 -2.49 6.05 -3.52
C ALA A 170 -3.37 7.25 -3.11
N GLU A 171 -2.81 8.20 -2.37
CA GLU A 171 -3.48 9.44 -1.97
C GLU A 171 -4.01 10.24 -3.17
N ILE A 172 -3.18 10.45 -4.21
CA ILE A 172 -3.57 11.21 -5.41
C ILE A 172 -4.67 10.48 -6.19
N VAL A 173 -4.52 9.17 -6.33
CA VAL A 173 -5.52 8.32 -6.99
C VAL A 173 -6.84 8.33 -6.22
N TYR A 174 -6.78 8.29 -4.90
CA TYR A 174 -7.96 8.40 -4.04
C TYR A 174 -8.66 9.75 -4.23
N ARG A 175 -7.92 10.86 -4.16
CA ARG A 175 -8.45 12.22 -4.42
C ARG A 175 -9.21 12.30 -5.74
N TYR A 176 -8.63 11.74 -6.79
CA TYR A 176 -9.27 11.70 -8.10
C TYR A 176 -10.54 10.85 -8.14
N LEU A 177 -10.48 9.62 -7.62
CA LEU A 177 -11.58 8.66 -7.71
C LEU A 177 -12.80 9.02 -6.84
N PHE A 178 -12.57 9.73 -5.75
CA PHE A 178 -13.60 10.14 -4.79
C PHE A 178 -13.91 11.63 -4.82
N ASN A 179 -13.24 12.38 -5.69
CA ASN A 179 -13.38 13.84 -5.84
C ASN A 179 -13.19 14.58 -4.52
N ASP A 180 -12.18 14.18 -3.75
CA ASP A 180 -11.83 14.75 -2.45
C ASP A 180 -10.39 15.26 -2.45
N LEU A 181 -10.19 16.53 -2.84
CA LEU A 181 -8.88 17.18 -2.88
C LEU A 181 -8.28 17.44 -1.49
N THR A 182 -9.11 17.39 -0.46
CA THR A 182 -8.68 17.66 0.93
C THR A 182 -8.18 16.41 1.64
N PHE A 183 -8.36 15.25 1.04
CA PHE A 183 -7.94 13.98 1.61
C PHE A 183 -6.43 13.97 1.86
N ILE A 184 -6.01 13.54 3.04
CA ILE A 184 -4.62 13.32 3.44
C ILE A 184 -4.49 11.90 3.99
N GLU A 185 -3.50 11.18 3.48
CA GLU A 185 -3.18 9.82 3.93
C GLU A 185 -2.59 9.83 5.35
N GLU A 186 -3.07 8.93 6.22
CA GLU A 186 -2.64 8.88 7.63
C GLU A 186 -1.26 8.23 7.82
N HIS A 187 -0.72 7.58 6.80
CA HIS A 187 0.53 6.80 6.83
C HIS A 187 0.56 5.77 7.97
N THR A 188 -0.52 5.01 8.07
CA THR A 188 -0.62 3.87 8.98
C THR A 188 -1.17 2.67 8.24
N GLY A 189 -0.53 1.51 8.37
CA GLY A 189 -0.84 0.33 7.55
C GLY A 189 -2.33 -0.02 7.45
N LEU A 190 -3.14 0.12 8.51
CA LEU A 190 -4.57 -0.15 8.39
C LEU A 190 -5.36 0.98 7.73
N ALA A 191 -4.99 2.25 7.94
CA ALA A 191 -5.65 3.37 7.26
C ALA A 191 -5.37 3.30 5.76
N ASP A 192 -4.12 3.05 5.40
CA ASP A 192 -3.67 2.99 4.01
C ASP A 192 -4.30 1.78 3.29
N VAL A 193 -4.35 0.62 3.93
CA VAL A 193 -5.09 -0.56 3.42
C VAL A 193 -6.57 -0.25 3.12
N LYS A 194 -7.23 0.55 3.95
CA LYS A 194 -8.64 0.92 3.70
C LYS A 194 -8.79 1.78 2.46
N ILE A 195 -7.85 2.68 2.21
CA ILE A 195 -7.79 3.51 1.01
C ILE A 195 -7.51 2.65 -0.21
N GLU A 196 -6.49 1.82 -0.15
CA GLU A 196 -6.11 0.90 -1.22
C GLU A 196 -7.25 -0.06 -1.58
N TYR A 197 -7.94 -0.58 -0.58
CA TYR A 197 -9.13 -1.41 -0.80
C TYR A 197 -10.25 -0.65 -1.50
N GLN A 198 -10.51 0.61 -1.14
CA GLN A 198 -11.50 1.43 -1.81
C GLN A 198 -11.11 1.72 -3.26
N ILE A 199 -9.82 2.00 -3.53
CA ILE A 199 -9.28 2.16 -4.89
C ILE A 199 -9.52 0.87 -5.69
N LEU A 200 -9.16 -0.29 -5.14
CA LEU A 200 -9.34 -1.60 -5.77
C LEU A 200 -10.83 -1.90 -6.05
N LEU A 201 -11.72 -1.54 -5.12
CA LEU A 201 -13.18 -1.69 -5.32
C LEU A 201 -13.68 -0.89 -6.51
N LYS A 202 -13.17 0.32 -6.77
CA LYS A 202 -13.54 1.11 -7.96
C LYS A 202 -13.18 0.39 -9.26
N ALA A 203 -12.06 -0.35 -9.28
CA ALA A 203 -11.70 -1.19 -10.43
C ALA A 203 -12.67 -2.39 -10.58
N PHE A 204 -12.95 -3.08 -9.49
CA PHE A 204 -13.86 -4.25 -9.48
C PHE A 204 -15.29 -3.91 -9.89
N GLN A 205 -15.79 -2.71 -9.55
CA GLN A 205 -17.14 -2.28 -9.90
C GLN A 205 -17.34 -2.09 -11.41
N THR A 206 -16.28 -1.76 -12.14
CA THR A 206 -16.37 -1.47 -13.57
C THR A 206 -15.94 -2.63 -14.47
N HIS A 207 -15.13 -3.54 -13.96
CA HIS A 207 -14.55 -4.62 -14.76
C HIS A 207 -14.76 -5.98 -14.11
N LYS A 208 -15.40 -6.92 -14.84
CA LYS A 208 -15.56 -8.32 -14.38
C LYS A 208 -14.23 -9.07 -14.36
N LYS A 209 -13.41 -8.85 -15.39
CA LYS A 209 -12.04 -9.37 -15.50
C LYS A 209 -11.06 -8.21 -15.29
N ILE A 210 -10.03 -8.46 -14.52
CA ILE A 210 -9.00 -7.48 -14.18
C ILE A 210 -7.68 -7.96 -14.74
N ASP A 211 -7.01 -7.07 -15.45
CA ASP A 211 -5.63 -7.30 -15.88
C ASP A 211 -4.67 -6.74 -14.82
N SER A 212 -3.98 -7.65 -14.13
CA SER A 212 -2.97 -7.35 -13.12
C SER A 212 -1.54 -7.55 -13.64
N THR A 213 -1.35 -7.69 -14.94
CA THR A 213 -0.01 -7.84 -15.53
C THR A 213 0.89 -6.68 -15.10
N PRO A 214 2.06 -6.94 -14.50
CA PRO A 214 2.97 -5.91 -14.04
C PRO A 214 3.32 -4.90 -15.14
N CYS A 215 3.42 -3.65 -14.78
CA CYS A 215 3.78 -2.59 -15.72
C CYS A 215 4.48 -1.41 -15.02
N ILE A 216 5.10 -0.55 -15.80
CA ILE A 216 5.70 0.70 -15.30
C ILE A 216 4.70 1.83 -15.57
N ALA A 217 3.86 2.13 -14.58
CA ALA A 217 2.73 3.04 -14.71
C ALA A 217 3.10 4.42 -15.27
N TRP A 218 4.17 5.05 -14.76
CA TRP A 218 4.59 6.37 -15.23
C TRP A 218 5.01 6.40 -16.70
N LYS A 219 5.61 5.30 -17.23
CA LYS A 219 5.97 5.21 -18.65
C LYS A 219 4.73 5.18 -19.52
N ILE A 220 3.77 4.35 -19.15
CA ILE A 220 2.50 4.20 -19.88
C ILE A 220 1.71 5.52 -19.88
N LEU A 221 1.61 6.17 -18.71
CA LEU A 221 0.93 7.47 -18.61
C LEU A 221 1.63 8.57 -19.40
N LYS A 222 2.95 8.60 -19.40
CA LYS A 222 3.72 9.57 -20.18
C LYS A 222 3.48 9.40 -21.69
N GLU A 223 3.46 8.17 -22.17
CA GLU A 223 3.15 7.86 -23.57
C GLU A 223 1.71 8.21 -23.91
N PHE A 224 0.76 7.86 -23.05
CA PHE A 224 -0.65 8.22 -23.19
C PHE A 224 -0.85 9.74 -23.27
N CYS A 225 -0.18 10.52 -22.42
CA CYS A 225 -0.25 11.99 -22.46
C CYS A 225 0.28 12.53 -23.79
N ARG A 226 1.42 12.02 -24.27
CA ARG A 226 2.01 12.41 -25.56
C ARG A 226 1.05 12.12 -26.73
N GLU A 227 0.46 10.93 -26.79
CA GLU A 227 -0.47 10.52 -27.85
C GLU A 227 -1.78 11.33 -27.83
N ASN A 228 -2.14 11.88 -26.68
CA ASN A 228 -3.35 12.67 -26.50
C ASN A 228 -3.10 14.19 -26.45
N GLU A 229 -1.90 14.64 -26.84
CA GLU A 229 -1.50 16.05 -26.92
C GLU A 229 -1.67 16.83 -25.60
N LEU A 230 -1.53 16.15 -24.46
CA LEU A 230 -1.58 16.79 -23.15
C LEU A 230 -0.23 17.41 -22.82
N THR A 231 -0.21 18.73 -22.68
CA THR A 231 1.01 19.49 -22.37
C THR A 231 1.30 19.40 -20.88
N ILE A 232 2.38 18.73 -20.50
CA ILE A 232 2.89 18.70 -19.14
C ILE A 232 3.96 19.80 -19.06
N ALA A 233 3.64 20.91 -18.39
CA ALA A 233 4.65 21.93 -18.11
C ALA A 233 5.69 21.32 -17.13
N THR A 234 6.93 21.19 -17.58
CA THR A 234 8.05 20.91 -16.68
C THR A 234 8.40 22.20 -15.95
N VAL A 235 8.33 22.18 -14.63
CA VAL A 235 8.74 23.29 -13.76
C VAL A 235 10.25 23.37 -13.71
#